data_f72285487c98bdd9e457a9726a50f50d
#
_entry.id   f72285487c98bdd9e457a9726a50f50d
#
_cell.length_a   1.000
_cell.length_b   1.000
_cell.length_c   1.000
_cell.angle_alpha   90.00
_cell.angle_beta   90.00
_cell.angle_gamma   90.00
#
_symmetry.space_group_name_H-M   'P 1'
#
loop_
_entity.id
_entity.type
_entity.pdbx_description
1 polymer ?
#
loop_
_entity_poly.entity_id
_entity_poly.type
_entity_poly.pdbx_seq_one_letter_code
_entity_poly.pdbx_strand_id
1 'polypeptide(L)'
;MRDFVYVKDCVNVMFWLLEHPEANGILNIGSGKARTWNDLANSVYSAMDKIPDINYIDMPAELKGRYQYYTQADMRAGTPGCDIQFHSLEDGVSDYIKNYLMNPDPYL
;
A
#
# COMPACT_ATOMS: atom_id res chain seq x y z
N MET A 1 6.60 -6.01 9.18
CA MET A 1 5.79 -6.21 7.97
C MET A 1 4.56 -5.31 8.00
N ARG A 2 4.17 -4.79 6.89
CA ARG A 2 3.04 -3.87 6.75
C ARG A 2 2.16 -4.26 5.59
N ASP A 3 0.87 -3.96 5.70
CA ASP A 3 -0.06 -4.03 4.59
C ASP A 3 0.00 -2.69 3.85
N PHE A 4 0.81 -2.62 2.80
CA PHE A 4 0.94 -1.42 1.97
C PHE A 4 -0.23 -1.33 1.01
N VAL A 5 -0.86 -0.17 0.97
CA VAL A 5 -2.06 0.07 0.15
C VAL A 5 -1.79 1.22 -0.83
N TYR A 6 -2.10 1.00 -2.09
CA TYR A 6 -1.97 2.03 -3.10
C TYR A 6 -3.18 2.98 -3.07
N VAL A 7 -2.91 4.28 -3.19
CA VAL A 7 -3.96 5.31 -3.09
C VAL A 7 -5.08 5.11 -4.13
N LYS A 8 -4.76 4.69 -5.34
CA LYS A 8 -5.77 4.43 -6.37
C LYS A 8 -6.73 3.31 -5.98
N ASP A 9 -6.24 2.31 -5.27
CA ASP A 9 -7.10 1.22 -4.78
C ASP A 9 -8.08 1.74 -3.74
N CYS A 10 -7.63 2.62 -2.84
CA CYS A 10 -8.51 3.28 -1.87
C CYS A 10 -9.58 4.11 -2.57
N VAL A 11 -9.20 4.87 -3.60
CA VAL A 11 -10.14 5.68 -4.37
C VAL A 11 -11.18 4.81 -5.07
N ASN A 12 -10.76 3.68 -5.65
CA ASN A 12 -11.67 2.74 -6.29
C ASN A 12 -12.70 2.17 -5.31
N VAL A 13 -12.27 1.84 -4.08
CA VAL A 13 -13.19 1.40 -3.03
C VAL A 13 -14.17 2.51 -2.68
N MET A 14 -13.71 3.74 -2.56
CA MET A 14 -14.57 4.88 -2.26
C MET A 14 -15.65 5.08 -3.34
N PHE A 15 -15.29 4.99 -4.62
CA PHE A 15 -16.26 5.06 -5.71
C PHE A 15 -17.26 3.91 -5.66
N TRP A 16 -16.78 2.70 -5.37
CA TRP A 16 -17.67 1.55 -5.21
C TRP A 16 -18.69 1.78 -4.09
N LEU A 17 -18.24 2.34 -2.96
CA LEU A 17 -19.14 2.66 -1.84
C LEU A 17 -20.18 3.73 -2.20
N LEU A 18 -19.81 4.72 -3.01
CA LEU A 18 -20.75 5.73 -3.49
C LEU A 18 -21.84 5.13 -4.37
N GLU A 19 -21.52 4.10 -5.13
CA GLU A 19 -22.47 3.38 -5.98
C GLU A 19 -23.30 2.35 -5.22
N HIS A 20 -22.93 2.03 -3.97
CA HIS A 20 -23.57 1.02 -3.12
C HIS A 20 -23.94 1.63 -1.76
N PRO A 21 -24.95 2.52 -1.68
CA PRO A 21 -25.29 3.23 -0.42
C PRO A 21 -25.71 2.30 0.71
N GLU A 22 -26.13 1.07 0.40
CA GLU A 22 -26.47 0.05 1.38
C GLU A 22 -25.26 -0.47 2.17
N ALA A 23 -24.06 -0.34 1.60
CA ALA A 23 -22.82 -0.74 2.27
C ALA A 23 -22.30 0.43 3.09
N ASN A 24 -22.53 0.43 4.40
CA ASN A 24 -22.09 1.49 5.29
C ASN A 24 -21.52 0.91 6.59
N GLY A 25 -20.97 1.79 7.43
CA GLY A 25 -20.36 1.42 8.70
C GLY A 25 -18.84 1.53 8.66
N ILE A 26 -18.17 0.87 9.59
CA ILE A 26 -16.71 0.81 9.65
C ILE A 26 -16.24 -0.36 8.80
N LEU A 27 -15.44 -0.06 7.77
CA LEU A 27 -14.97 -1.06 6.82
C LEU A 27 -13.44 -1.04 6.77
N ASN A 28 -12.83 -2.23 6.71
CA ASN A 28 -11.39 -2.36 6.52
C ASN A 28 -11.02 -2.18 5.05
N ILE A 29 -10.00 -1.40 4.78
CA ILE A 29 -9.42 -1.24 3.45
C ILE A 29 -7.95 -1.66 3.52
N GLY A 30 -7.59 -2.68 2.76
CA GLY A 30 -6.23 -3.16 2.68
C GLY A 30 -6.10 -4.25 1.63
N SER A 31 -4.86 -4.65 1.34
CA SER A 31 -4.61 -5.75 0.42
C SER A 31 -4.84 -7.12 1.05
N GLY A 32 -4.79 -7.19 2.37
CA GLY A 32 -4.82 -8.44 3.12
C GLY A 32 -3.50 -9.20 3.10
N LYS A 33 -2.42 -8.57 2.64
CA LYS A 33 -1.09 -9.17 2.52
C LYS A 33 -0.04 -8.27 3.15
N ALA A 34 0.55 -8.70 4.25
CA ALA A 34 1.66 -7.97 4.87
C ALA A 34 2.96 -8.22 4.08
N ARG A 35 3.69 -7.14 3.83
CA ARG A 35 4.96 -7.16 3.10
C ARG A 35 6.05 -6.50 3.94
N THR A 36 7.30 -6.81 3.63
CA THR A 36 8.44 -6.24 4.36
C THR A 36 8.84 -4.87 3.81
N TRP A 37 9.56 -4.09 4.63
CA TRP A 37 10.18 -2.84 4.17
C TRP A 37 11.21 -3.09 3.08
N ASN A 38 11.90 -4.25 3.12
CA ASN A 38 12.81 -4.65 2.04
C ASN A 38 12.06 -4.87 0.74
N ASP A 39 10.87 -5.49 0.79
CA ASP A 39 10.02 -5.65 -0.40
C ASP A 39 9.67 -4.29 -1.01
N LEU A 40 9.31 -3.31 -0.17
CA LEU A 40 9.01 -1.96 -0.63
C LEU A 40 10.23 -1.30 -1.27
N ALA A 41 11.38 -1.34 -0.61
CA ALA A 41 12.62 -0.76 -1.14
C ALA A 41 13.03 -1.41 -2.46
N ASN A 42 12.98 -2.74 -2.55
CA ASN A 42 13.29 -3.46 -3.78
C ASN A 42 12.34 -3.11 -4.92
N SER A 43 11.05 -2.92 -4.61
CA SER A 43 10.05 -2.49 -5.60
C SER A 43 10.37 -1.11 -6.16
N VAL A 44 10.81 -0.18 -5.31
CA VAL A 44 11.21 1.17 -5.73
C VAL A 44 12.41 1.11 -6.67
N TYR A 45 13.46 0.39 -6.27
CA TYR A 45 14.65 0.24 -7.12
C TYR A 45 14.31 -0.41 -8.46
N SER A 46 13.50 -1.45 -8.44
CA SER A 46 13.06 -2.16 -9.65
C SER A 46 12.29 -1.23 -10.58
N ALA A 47 11.40 -0.40 -10.05
CA ALA A 47 10.62 0.57 -10.83
C ALA A 47 11.50 1.65 -11.45
N MET A 48 12.63 1.97 -10.84
CA MET A 48 13.61 2.94 -11.34
C MET A 48 14.70 2.31 -12.20
N ASP A 49 14.65 1.01 -12.44
CA ASP A 49 15.67 0.23 -13.16
C ASP A 49 17.07 0.39 -12.57
N LYS A 50 17.14 0.37 -11.23
CA LYS A 50 18.39 0.51 -10.47
C LYS A 50 18.67 -0.73 -9.65
N ILE A 51 19.96 -0.99 -9.38
CA ILE A 51 20.39 -2.06 -8.48
C ILE A 51 20.13 -1.61 -7.03
N PRO A 52 19.49 -2.46 -6.21
CA PRO A 52 19.24 -2.12 -4.81
C PRO A 52 20.53 -1.84 -4.04
N ASP A 53 20.51 -0.74 -3.28
CA ASP A 53 21.59 -0.36 -2.35
C ASP A 53 20.94 0.04 -1.03
N ILE A 54 20.81 -0.92 -0.12
CA ILE A 54 20.05 -0.76 1.12
C ILE A 54 21.02 -0.79 2.30
N ASN A 55 21.04 0.28 3.08
CA ASN A 55 21.78 0.37 4.34
C ASN A 55 20.83 0.16 5.50
N TYR A 56 21.16 -0.79 6.37
CA TYR A 56 20.38 -1.08 7.57
C TYR A 56 20.97 -0.28 8.73
N ILE A 57 20.10 0.43 9.44
CA ILE A 57 20.47 1.17 10.65
C ILE A 57 19.64 0.67 11.83
N ASP A 58 20.18 0.85 13.04
CA ASP A 58 19.42 0.49 14.23
C ASP A 58 18.24 1.44 14.45
N MET A 59 17.13 0.89 14.94
CA MET A 59 15.95 1.68 15.28
C MET A 59 16.31 2.60 16.47
N PRO A 60 15.97 3.91 16.40
CA PRO A 60 16.14 4.81 17.56
C PRO A 60 15.46 4.24 18.80
N ALA A 61 16.13 4.36 19.95
CA ALA A 61 15.66 3.77 21.21
C ALA A 61 14.25 4.26 21.60
N GLU A 62 13.92 5.50 21.29
CA GLU A 62 12.62 6.10 21.57
C GLU A 62 11.48 5.44 20.77
N LEU A 63 11.77 4.78 19.65
CA LEU A 63 10.77 4.14 18.81
C LEU A 63 10.57 2.65 19.14
N LYS A 64 11.55 2.01 19.80
CA LYS A 64 11.54 0.55 20.01
C LYS A 64 10.30 0.05 20.73
N GLY A 65 9.78 0.79 21.70
CA GLY A 65 8.60 0.40 22.46
C GLY A 65 7.28 0.83 21.86
N ARG A 66 7.28 1.61 20.79
CA ARG A 66 6.08 2.21 20.17
C ARG A 66 5.85 1.77 18.74
N TYR A 67 6.80 1.07 18.13
CA TYR A 67 6.74 0.68 16.74
C TYR A 67 5.88 -0.57 16.54
N GLN A 68 4.98 -0.51 15.57
CA GLN A 68 4.22 -1.70 15.15
C GLN A 68 5.03 -2.48 14.13
N TYR A 69 5.43 -3.71 14.49
CA TYR A 69 6.22 -4.57 13.61
C TYR A 69 5.39 -5.26 12.53
N TYR A 70 4.07 -5.34 12.73
CA TYR A 70 3.19 -6.07 11.83
C TYR A 70 1.83 -5.39 11.73
N THR A 71 1.38 -5.15 10.50
CA THR A 71 0.00 -4.75 10.22
C THR A 71 -0.50 -5.49 8.99
N GLN A 72 -1.73 -5.94 9.05
CA GLN A 72 -2.40 -6.58 7.91
C GLN A 72 -3.90 -6.40 8.09
N ALA A 73 -4.57 -5.89 7.06
CA ALA A 73 -6.01 -5.74 7.10
C ALA A 73 -6.70 -7.10 7.17
N ASP A 74 -7.68 -7.22 8.03
CA ASP A 74 -8.54 -8.40 8.06
C ASP A 74 -9.65 -8.22 7.03
N MET A 75 -9.47 -8.84 5.87
CA MET A 75 -10.40 -8.74 4.76
C MET A 75 -11.51 -9.79 4.79
N ARG A 76 -11.50 -10.71 5.78
CA ARG A 76 -12.57 -11.72 5.94
C ARG A 76 -13.90 -11.07 6.25
N ALA A 77 -13.87 -9.97 7.02
CA ALA A 77 -15.04 -9.16 7.36
C ALA A 77 -15.16 -7.94 6.45
N GLY A 78 -14.57 -8.01 5.24
CA GLY A 78 -14.59 -6.92 4.29
C GLY A 78 -15.98 -6.64 3.74
N THR A 79 -16.10 -5.63 2.91
CA THR A 79 -17.37 -5.19 2.33
C THR A 79 -17.96 -6.29 1.44
N PRO A 80 -19.13 -6.87 1.81
CA PRO A 80 -19.75 -7.89 0.97
C PRO A 80 -20.06 -7.36 -0.44
N GLY A 81 -19.71 -8.14 -1.45
CA GLY A 81 -19.95 -7.78 -2.85
C GLY A 81 -18.95 -6.82 -3.45
N CYS A 82 -18.01 -6.29 -2.68
CA CYS A 82 -16.93 -5.46 -3.21
C CYS A 82 -15.85 -6.36 -3.83
N ASP A 83 -15.72 -6.28 -5.12
CA ASP A 83 -14.79 -7.10 -5.91
C ASP A 83 -13.60 -6.31 -6.45
N ILE A 84 -13.30 -5.15 -5.85
CA ILE A 84 -12.16 -4.32 -6.23
C ILE A 84 -10.88 -5.11 -6.05
N GLN A 85 -10.12 -5.25 -7.13
CA GLN A 85 -8.82 -5.90 -7.12
C GLN A 85 -7.74 -4.89 -6.76
N PHE A 86 -7.01 -5.16 -5.69
CA PHE A 86 -5.91 -4.30 -5.24
C PHE A 86 -4.65 -4.61 -6.05
N HIS A 87 -3.91 -3.56 -6.37
CA HIS A 87 -2.57 -3.72 -6.95
C HIS A 87 -1.67 -4.48 -6.00
N SER A 88 -0.77 -5.31 -6.55
CA SER A 88 0.35 -5.82 -5.77
C SER A 88 1.25 -4.66 -5.35
N LEU A 89 2.10 -4.88 -4.34
CA LEU A 89 3.08 -3.87 -3.93
C LEU A 89 3.93 -3.42 -5.13
N GLU A 90 4.42 -4.38 -5.90
CA GLU A 90 5.27 -4.13 -7.07
C GLU A 90 4.56 -3.30 -8.13
N ASP A 91 3.33 -3.66 -8.45
CA ASP A 91 2.54 -2.96 -9.48
C ASP A 91 2.16 -1.54 -9.03
N GLY A 92 1.74 -1.38 -7.78
CA GLY A 92 1.38 -0.06 -7.24
C GLY A 92 2.58 0.87 -7.19
N VAL A 93 3.72 0.39 -6.70
CA VAL A 93 4.97 1.16 -6.66
C VAL A 93 5.43 1.54 -8.08
N SER A 94 5.36 0.59 -9.02
CA SER A 94 5.75 0.84 -10.41
C SER A 94 4.89 1.93 -11.05
N ASP A 95 3.57 1.86 -10.88
CA ASP A 95 2.66 2.87 -11.42
C ASP A 95 2.95 4.25 -10.83
N TYR A 96 3.11 4.32 -9.51
CA TYR A 96 3.34 5.59 -8.82
C TYR A 96 4.67 6.24 -9.24
N ILE A 97 5.74 5.45 -9.32
CA ILE A 97 7.06 5.98 -9.69
C ILE A 97 7.11 6.37 -11.16
N LYS A 98 6.73 5.45 -12.07
CA LYS A 98 6.90 5.67 -13.50
C LYS A 98 5.95 6.70 -14.07
N ASN A 99 4.71 6.74 -13.58
CA ASN A 99 3.68 7.60 -14.15
C ASN A 99 3.52 8.94 -13.42
N TYR A 100 4.08 9.09 -12.23
CA TYR A 100 3.93 10.32 -11.43
C TYR A 100 5.25 10.88 -10.93
N LEU A 101 5.98 10.17 -10.08
CA LEU A 101 7.18 10.72 -9.43
C LEU A 101 8.30 11.06 -10.41
N MET A 102 8.44 10.32 -11.51
CA MET A 102 9.45 10.58 -12.53
C MET A 102 9.03 11.62 -13.56
N ASN A 103 7.82 12.14 -13.47
CA ASN A 103 7.34 13.21 -14.33
C ASN A 103 7.78 14.57 -13.80
N PRO A 104 7.87 15.63 -14.67
CA PRO A 104 8.15 16.99 -14.22
C PRO A 104 7.14 17.52 -13.19
N ASP A 105 5.87 17.10 -13.28
CA ASP A 105 4.84 17.36 -12.29
C ASP A 105 4.50 16.04 -11.59
N PRO A 106 4.99 15.83 -10.33
CA PRO A 106 4.77 14.56 -9.63
C PRO A 106 3.39 14.41 -8.99
N TYR A 107 2.55 15.43 -9.08
CA TYR A 107 1.21 15.40 -8.48
C TYR A 107 0.18 14.80 -9.43
N LEU A 108 -0.84 14.23 -8.85
CA LEU A 108 -1.98 13.64 -9.58
C LEU A 108 -2.88 14.71 -10.21
#